data_d113ce4766aaa7f156048fce9e73f2df
#
_entry.id   d113ce4766aaa7f156048fce9e73f2df
#
_cell.length_a   1.000
_cell.length_b   1.000
_cell.length_c   1.000
_cell.angle_alpha   90.00
_cell.angle_beta   90.00
_cell.angle_gamma   90.00
#
_symmetry.space_group_name_H-M   'P 1'
#
loop_
_entity.id
_entity.type
_entity.pdbx_description
1 polymer ?
#
loop_
_entity_poly.entity_id
_entity_poly.type
_entity_poly.pdbx_seq_one_letter_code
_entity_poly.pdbx_strand_id
1 'polypeptide(L)'
;MNNLLDLVLAAHGGWDRWQHLSKLTANASVGGVLWAVKGKDGILDNLVVEVDCHRQYAVFISSELRSIYTPSRTTIETIDGKIIESRDNPRAAFKGHAVETKWDNLHLVYFSGYAMWTYLTSPFLLKLPNVRTEEIEPWHEQGDVWRRLKVTFPPEIATHSTEQVFYFDKGGLLRRQDYNVDVLGGAPSANYASEHKRFSELVIPTCRRVYRCQPDGQPILDSVIVAIDFHEIKVD
;
A
#
# COMPACT_ATOMS: atom_id res chain seq x y z
N MET A 1 -3.81 13.07 23.31
CA MET A 1 -4.23 13.04 21.89
C MET A 1 -2.98 13.14 21.04
N ASN A 2 -2.83 12.31 20.03
CA ASN A 2 -1.67 12.36 19.14
C ASN A 2 -1.85 13.54 18.17
N ASN A 3 -1.24 14.69 18.46
CA ASN A 3 -1.33 15.89 17.64
C ASN A 3 -0.86 15.67 16.20
N LEU A 4 0.10 14.75 15.96
CA LEU A 4 0.56 14.46 14.60
C LEU A 4 -0.49 13.69 13.79
N LEU A 5 -1.17 12.69 14.37
CA LEU A 5 -2.20 11.93 13.64
C LEU A 5 -3.37 12.83 13.22
N ASP A 6 -3.82 13.73 14.12
CA ASP A 6 -4.90 14.67 13.80
C ASP A 6 -4.51 15.65 12.67
N LEU A 7 -3.28 16.17 12.71
CA LEU A 7 -2.72 16.99 11.63
C LEU A 7 -2.70 16.25 10.29
N VAL A 8 -2.23 15.01 10.31
CA VAL A 8 -2.10 14.15 9.12
C VAL A 8 -3.45 13.86 8.50
N LEU A 9 -4.43 13.47 9.30
CA LEU A 9 -5.80 13.20 8.81
C LEU A 9 -6.41 14.47 8.20
N ALA A 10 -6.26 15.63 8.86
CA ALA A 10 -6.75 16.91 8.34
C ALA A 10 -6.09 17.29 7.00
N ALA A 11 -4.77 17.09 6.87
CA ALA A 11 -4.02 17.38 5.64
C ALA A 11 -4.47 16.52 4.45
N HIS A 12 -4.98 15.31 4.69
CA HIS A 12 -5.45 14.40 3.64
C HIS A 12 -6.96 14.49 3.35
N GLY A 13 -7.70 15.43 3.96
CA GLY A 13 -9.13 15.68 3.67
C GLY A 13 -10.05 15.51 4.86
N GLY A 14 -9.54 15.06 6.00
CA GLY A 14 -10.25 14.96 7.26
C GLY A 14 -10.96 13.62 7.49
N TRP A 15 -11.01 13.25 8.77
CA TRP A 15 -11.61 11.98 9.18
C TRP A 15 -13.13 11.95 8.94
N ASP A 16 -13.82 13.07 9.18
CA ASP A 16 -15.29 13.13 9.01
C ASP A 16 -15.69 12.89 7.56
N ARG A 17 -14.93 13.42 6.60
CA ARG A 17 -15.16 13.12 5.18
C ARG A 17 -14.90 11.65 4.87
N TRP A 18 -13.77 11.11 5.34
CA TRP A 18 -13.39 9.71 5.09
C TRP A 18 -14.45 8.70 5.54
N GLN A 19 -15.08 8.92 6.68
CA GLN A 19 -16.09 8.00 7.23
C GLN A 19 -17.32 7.81 6.33
N HIS A 20 -17.59 8.76 5.44
CA HIS A 20 -18.75 8.72 4.54
C HIS A 20 -18.41 8.16 3.14
N LEU A 21 -17.15 7.84 2.89
CA LEU A 21 -16.73 7.21 1.64
C LEU A 21 -16.90 5.70 1.71
N SER A 22 -17.23 5.11 0.59
CA SER A 22 -17.38 3.66 0.50
C SER A 22 -16.21 3.02 -0.25
N LYS A 23 -15.74 3.67 -1.31
CA LYS A 23 -14.83 3.07 -2.27
C LYS A 23 -13.94 4.12 -2.94
N LEU A 24 -12.70 3.72 -3.26
CA LEU A 24 -11.83 4.42 -4.19
C LEU A 24 -11.59 3.53 -5.41
N THR A 25 -11.70 4.12 -6.60
CA THR A 25 -11.33 3.46 -7.85
C THR A 25 -10.15 4.23 -8.47
N ALA A 26 -9.04 3.55 -8.71
CA ALA A 26 -7.84 4.17 -9.26
C ALA A 26 -7.40 3.51 -10.56
N ASN A 27 -7.02 4.33 -11.55
CA ASN A 27 -6.26 3.91 -12.71
C ASN A 27 -4.78 4.10 -12.40
N ALA A 28 -3.98 3.06 -12.57
CA ALA A 28 -2.57 3.08 -12.19
C ALA A 28 -1.67 2.34 -13.19
N SER A 29 -0.42 2.77 -13.26
CA SER A 29 0.68 2.01 -13.84
C SER A 29 1.58 1.51 -12.71
N VAL A 30 1.92 0.23 -12.74
CA VAL A 30 2.78 -0.39 -11.73
C VAL A 30 3.95 -1.09 -12.40
N GLY A 31 5.16 -0.61 -12.11
CA GLY A 31 6.42 -1.11 -12.64
C GLY A 31 7.45 -1.35 -11.54
N GLY A 32 8.70 -1.48 -11.94
CA GLY A 32 9.84 -1.72 -11.05
C GLY A 32 10.42 -3.13 -11.20
N VAL A 33 11.64 -3.31 -10.70
CA VAL A 33 12.42 -4.54 -10.93
C VAL A 33 11.85 -5.78 -10.24
N LEU A 34 11.01 -5.61 -9.22
CA LEU A 34 10.41 -6.73 -8.47
C LEU A 34 9.62 -7.66 -9.39
N TRP A 35 8.88 -7.11 -10.33
CA TRP A 35 7.96 -7.89 -11.15
C TRP A 35 8.69 -8.88 -12.07
N ALA A 36 9.79 -8.47 -12.67
CA ALA A 36 10.64 -9.36 -13.44
C ALA A 36 11.26 -10.46 -12.56
N VAL A 37 11.72 -10.11 -11.35
CA VAL A 37 12.21 -11.08 -10.37
C VAL A 37 11.13 -12.09 -10.01
N LYS A 38 9.86 -11.67 -9.88
CA LYS A 38 8.73 -12.55 -9.57
C LYS A 38 8.17 -13.31 -10.77
N GLY A 39 8.63 -13.02 -11.99
CA GLY A 39 8.09 -13.60 -13.24
C GLY A 39 6.70 -13.04 -13.57
N LYS A 40 6.47 -11.76 -13.24
CA LYS A 40 5.20 -11.03 -13.38
C LYS A 40 5.36 -9.69 -14.08
N ASP A 41 6.40 -9.56 -14.91
CA ASP A 41 6.69 -8.34 -15.64
C ASP A 41 5.54 -7.96 -16.58
N GLY A 42 5.19 -6.66 -16.64
CA GLY A 42 4.17 -6.12 -17.52
C GLY A 42 2.71 -6.39 -17.12
N ILE A 43 2.44 -7.31 -16.17
CA ILE A 43 1.04 -7.69 -15.82
C ILE A 43 0.25 -6.52 -15.20
N LEU A 44 0.93 -5.59 -14.55
CA LEU A 44 0.32 -4.48 -13.83
C LEU A 44 0.53 -3.11 -14.50
N ASP A 45 0.96 -3.08 -15.77
CA ASP A 45 1.28 -1.84 -16.49
C ASP A 45 0.08 -0.91 -16.68
N ASN A 46 -1.12 -1.47 -16.83
CA ASN A 46 -2.38 -0.73 -16.95
C ASN A 46 -3.40 -1.38 -16.03
N LEU A 47 -3.55 -0.82 -14.86
CA LEU A 47 -4.32 -1.39 -13.76
C LEU A 47 -5.52 -0.51 -13.44
N VAL A 48 -6.70 -1.12 -13.34
CA VAL A 48 -7.84 -0.54 -12.64
C VAL A 48 -8.00 -1.27 -11.32
N VAL A 49 -7.90 -0.55 -10.22
CA VAL A 49 -8.09 -1.12 -8.87
C VAL A 49 -9.19 -0.39 -8.14
N GLU A 50 -10.12 -1.15 -7.58
CA GLU A 50 -11.11 -0.68 -6.61
C GLU A 50 -10.71 -1.14 -5.21
N VAL A 51 -10.78 -0.25 -4.23
CA VAL A 51 -10.59 -0.59 -2.81
C VAL A 51 -11.76 -0.11 -1.97
N ASP A 52 -12.18 -0.91 -1.01
CA ASP A 52 -13.16 -0.52 0.00
C ASP A 52 -12.46 0.37 1.05
N CYS A 53 -13.08 1.48 1.47
CA CYS A 53 -12.47 2.44 2.39
C CYS A 53 -12.36 1.93 3.84
N HIS A 54 -13.20 0.96 4.24
CA HIS A 54 -13.35 0.57 5.65
C HIS A 54 -12.96 -0.86 5.96
N ARG A 55 -12.87 -1.72 4.96
CA ARG A 55 -12.45 -3.13 5.11
C ARG A 55 -11.39 -3.49 4.10
N GLN A 56 -10.54 -4.43 4.44
CA GLN A 56 -9.54 -4.94 3.52
C GLN A 56 -10.19 -5.74 2.38
N TYR A 57 -10.43 -5.02 1.29
CA TYR A 57 -10.97 -5.56 0.06
C TYR A 57 -10.42 -4.75 -1.11
N ALA A 58 -9.88 -5.45 -2.11
CA ALA A 58 -9.45 -4.84 -3.35
C ALA A 58 -9.85 -5.71 -4.55
N VAL A 59 -10.21 -5.08 -5.65
CA VAL A 59 -10.51 -5.75 -6.92
C VAL A 59 -9.66 -5.12 -8.02
N PHE A 60 -8.90 -5.94 -8.71
CA PHE A 60 -8.18 -5.56 -9.92
C PHE A 60 -9.01 -5.97 -11.12
N ILE A 61 -9.24 -5.04 -12.02
CA ILE A 61 -10.17 -5.20 -13.14
C ILE A 61 -9.40 -5.07 -14.45
N SER A 62 -9.51 -6.08 -15.31
CA SER A 62 -9.09 -6.06 -16.71
C SER A 62 -10.29 -6.23 -17.64
N SER A 63 -10.07 -6.25 -18.95
CA SER A 63 -11.15 -6.49 -19.92
C SER A 63 -11.84 -7.85 -19.78
N GLU A 64 -11.14 -8.85 -19.25
CA GLU A 64 -11.60 -10.24 -19.22
C GLU A 64 -11.74 -10.80 -17.79
N LEU A 65 -10.97 -10.29 -16.84
CA LEU A 65 -10.81 -10.87 -15.51
C LEU A 65 -11.00 -9.85 -14.40
N ARG A 66 -11.47 -10.36 -13.27
CA ARG A 66 -11.43 -9.70 -11.97
C ARG A 66 -10.55 -10.51 -11.03
N SER A 67 -9.60 -9.85 -10.38
CA SER A 67 -8.76 -10.46 -9.35
C SER A 67 -9.11 -9.84 -8.01
N ILE A 68 -9.65 -10.63 -7.09
CA ILE A 68 -10.25 -10.18 -5.84
C ILE A 68 -9.32 -10.55 -4.68
N TYR A 69 -9.05 -9.56 -3.85
CA TYR A 69 -8.29 -9.70 -2.62
C TYR A 69 -9.17 -9.49 -1.39
N THR A 70 -9.05 -10.41 -0.45
CA THR A 70 -9.36 -10.24 0.98
C THR A 70 -8.20 -10.81 1.81
N PRO A 71 -8.05 -10.48 3.10
CA PRO A 71 -7.00 -11.09 3.95
C PRO A 71 -7.06 -12.62 4.01
N SER A 72 -8.26 -13.19 3.95
CA SER A 72 -8.49 -14.63 4.08
C SER A 72 -8.56 -15.40 2.77
N ARG A 73 -8.77 -14.71 1.63
CA ARG A 73 -8.95 -15.37 0.34
C ARG A 73 -8.56 -14.46 -0.82
N THR A 74 -7.91 -15.06 -1.83
CA THR A 74 -7.72 -14.46 -3.14
C THR A 74 -8.45 -15.26 -4.20
N THR A 75 -9.02 -14.57 -5.20
CA THR A 75 -9.80 -15.19 -6.28
C THR A 75 -9.49 -14.50 -7.59
N ILE A 76 -9.38 -15.28 -8.66
CA ILE A 76 -9.39 -14.79 -10.04
C ILE A 76 -10.63 -15.36 -10.71
N GLU A 77 -11.45 -14.50 -11.28
CA GLU A 77 -12.71 -14.85 -11.95
C GLU A 77 -12.85 -14.11 -13.27
N THR A 78 -13.67 -14.62 -14.15
CA THR A 78 -14.11 -13.91 -15.36
C THR A 78 -15.05 -12.75 -14.99
N ILE A 79 -15.26 -11.82 -15.92
CA ILE A 79 -16.17 -10.67 -15.69
C ILE A 79 -17.60 -11.09 -15.36
N ASP A 80 -18.06 -12.24 -15.89
CA ASP A 80 -19.36 -12.84 -15.58
C ASP A 80 -19.39 -13.66 -14.26
N GLY A 81 -18.28 -13.67 -13.50
CA GLY A 81 -18.23 -14.25 -12.15
C GLY A 81 -17.86 -15.72 -12.07
N LYS A 82 -17.41 -16.36 -13.16
CA LYS A 82 -16.90 -17.75 -13.12
C LYS A 82 -15.50 -17.78 -12.51
N ILE A 83 -15.34 -18.47 -11.39
CA ILE A 83 -14.05 -18.64 -10.71
C ILE A 83 -13.11 -19.48 -11.57
N ILE A 84 -11.91 -18.95 -11.83
CA ILE A 84 -10.81 -19.62 -12.53
C ILE A 84 -9.85 -20.21 -11.51
N GLU A 85 -9.41 -19.39 -10.55
CA GLU A 85 -8.48 -19.79 -9.49
C GLU A 85 -8.88 -19.15 -8.17
N SER A 86 -8.64 -19.84 -7.05
CA SER A 86 -8.81 -19.26 -5.74
C SER A 86 -7.90 -19.91 -4.70
N ARG A 87 -7.58 -19.15 -3.63
CA ARG A 87 -6.75 -19.64 -2.53
C ARG A 87 -7.24 -19.06 -1.21
N ASP A 88 -7.56 -19.96 -0.27
CA ASP A 88 -7.80 -19.60 1.12
C ASP A 88 -6.46 -19.46 1.85
N ASN A 89 -6.44 -18.64 2.91
CA ASN A 89 -5.23 -18.30 3.68
C ASN A 89 -4.02 -17.93 2.79
N PRO A 90 -4.17 -16.99 1.86
CA PRO A 90 -3.17 -16.72 0.83
C PRO A 90 -1.82 -16.30 1.41
N ARG A 91 -1.77 -15.68 2.61
CA ARG A 91 -0.49 -15.34 3.28
C ARG A 91 0.33 -16.58 3.61
N ALA A 92 -0.29 -17.69 3.96
CA ALA A 92 0.41 -18.93 4.30
C ALA A 92 1.19 -19.54 3.10
N ALA A 93 0.76 -19.25 1.87
CA ALA A 93 1.44 -19.69 0.65
C ALA A 93 2.82 -19.06 0.44
N PHE A 94 3.13 -17.98 1.16
CA PHE A 94 4.46 -17.35 1.12
C PHE A 94 5.45 -17.96 2.12
N LYS A 95 5.09 -19.01 2.84
CA LYS A 95 6.02 -19.66 3.78
C LYS A 95 7.27 -20.13 3.08
N GLY A 96 8.43 -19.66 3.52
CA GLY A 96 9.74 -19.97 2.93
C GLY A 96 10.07 -19.18 1.67
N HIS A 97 9.26 -18.23 1.25
CA HIS A 97 9.59 -17.34 0.15
C HIS A 97 10.73 -16.38 0.53
N ALA A 98 11.63 -16.17 -0.42
CA ALA A 98 12.63 -15.11 -0.43
C ALA A 98 12.36 -14.14 -1.60
N VAL A 99 13.22 -13.16 -1.77
CA VAL A 99 13.09 -12.16 -2.84
C VAL A 99 13.08 -12.83 -4.23
N GLU A 100 13.85 -13.87 -4.45
CA GLU A 100 14.00 -14.55 -5.76
C GLU A 100 12.89 -15.56 -6.06
N THR A 101 12.07 -15.94 -5.07
CA THR A 101 11.00 -16.93 -5.25
C THR A 101 9.96 -16.41 -6.25
N LYS A 102 9.74 -17.16 -7.34
CA LYS A 102 8.73 -16.82 -8.35
C LYS A 102 7.32 -16.93 -7.78
N TRP A 103 6.42 -16.12 -8.30
CA TRP A 103 5.03 -16.08 -7.89
C TRP A 103 4.08 -16.67 -8.93
N ASP A 104 3.03 -17.32 -8.46
CA ASP A 104 1.84 -17.56 -9.26
C ASP A 104 0.93 -16.30 -9.26
N ASN A 105 -0.23 -16.39 -9.91
CA ASN A 105 -1.14 -15.25 -10.02
C ASN A 105 -1.81 -14.92 -8.68
N LEU A 106 -2.11 -15.92 -7.86
CA LEU A 106 -2.73 -15.70 -6.55
C LEU A 106 -1.79 -15.07 -5.53
N HIS A 107 -0.47 -15.33 -5.62
CA HIS A 107 0.52 -14.57 -4.86
C HIS A 107 0.53 -13.09 -5.28
N LEU A 108 0.49 -12.81 -6.59
CA LEU A 108 0.44 -11.45 -7.12
C LEU A 108 -0.80 -10.71 -6.61
N VAL A 109 -1.99 -11.35 -6.69
CA VAL A 109 -3.25 -10.77 -6.22
C VAL A 109 -3.20 -10.46 -4.72
N TYR A 110 -2.66 -11.36 -3.91
CA TYR A 110 -2.55 -11.14 -2.47
C TYR A 110 -1.64 -9.97 -2.14
N PHE A 111 -0.41 -9.98 -2.68
CA PHE A 111 0.58 -8.93 -2.42
C PHE A 111 0.09 -7.57 -2.89
N SER A 112 -0.36 -7.49 -4.14
CA SER A 112 -0.85 -6.23 -4.71
C SER A 112 -2.12 -5.75 -3.99
N GLY A 113 -2.99 -6.68 -3.58
CA GLY A 113 -4.25 -6.37 -2.90
C GLY A 113 -4.04 -5.66 -1.57
N TYR A 114 -3.26 -6.23 -0.65
CA TYR A 114 -3.02 -5.56 0.63
C TYR A 114 -2.19 -4.27 0.46
N ALA A 115 -1.25 -4.24 -0.49
CA ALA A 115 -0.44 -3.07 -0.74
C ALA A 115 -1.28 -1.90 -1.28
N MET A 116 -2.09 -2.13 -2.33
CA MET A 116 -2.95 -1.10 -2.90
C MET A 116 -3.99 -0.60 -1.91
N TRP A 117 -4.61 -1.52 -1.14
CA TRP A 117 -5.51 -1.13 -0.07
C TRP A 117 -4.81 -0.23 0.96
N THR A 118 -3.64 -0.62 1.46
CA THR A 118 -2.86 0.18 2.41
C THR A 118 -2.51 1.56 1.83
N TYR A 119 -2.09 1.61 0.58
CA TYR A 119 -1.60 2.86 -0.02
C TYR A 119 -2.73 3.85 -0.33
N LEU A 120 -3.88 3.37 -0.80
CA LEU A 120 -5.03 4.21 -1.12
C LEU A 120 -5.83 4.63 0.12
N THR A 121 -5.80 3.83 1.20
CA THR A 121 -6.48 4.18 2.45
C THR A 121 -5.58 4.94 3.43
N SER A 122 -4.26 5.07 3.13
CA SER A 122 -3.36 5.90 3.94
C SER A 122 -3.67 7.39 3.79
N PRO A 123 -3.66 8.17 4.90
CA PRO A 123 -3.31 7.76 6.27
C PRO A 123 -4.51 7.33 7.13
N PHE A 124 -5.72 7.25 6.59
CA PHE A 124 -6.94 7.01 7.36
C PHE A 124 -6.96 5.63 8.04
N LEU A 125 -6.30 4.62 7.44
CA LEU A 125 -6.14 3.30 8.08
C LEU A 125 -5.46 3.37 9.46
N LEU A 126 -4.68 4.43 9.74
CA LEU A 126 -4.01 4.62 11.03
C LEU A 126 -5.00 4.88 12.19
N LYS A 127 -6.25 5.20 11.88
CA LYS A 127 -7.32 5.40 12.86
C LYS A 127 -8.27 4.19 12.99
N LEU A 128 -7.99 3.09 12.31
CA LEU A 128 -8.75 1.86 12.46
C LEU A 128 -8.63 1.29 13.89
N PRO A 129 -9.65 0.55 14.37
CA PRO A 129 -9.59 -0.10 15.68
C PRO A 129 -8.33 -0.95 15.85
N ASN A 130 -7.76 -0.92 17.06
CA ASN A 130 -6.56 -1.68 17.45
C ASN A 130 -5.25 -1.30 16.74
N VAL A 131 -5.25 -0.38 15.78
CA VAL A 131 -4.01 0.23 15.26
C VAL A 131 -3.45 1.17 16.32
N ARG A 132 -2.17 0.98 16.66
CA ARG A 132 -1.47 1.83 17.63
C ARG A 132 -0.51 2.74 16.89
N THR A 133 -0.50 4.00 17.27
CA THR A 133 0.42 5.00 16.72
C THR A 133 1.18 5.68 17.85
N GLU A 134 2.49 5.85 17.66
CA GLU A 134 3.40 6.52 18.57
C GLU A 134 4.25 7.50 17.77
N GLU A 135 4.27 8.77 18.16
CA GLU A 135 5.19 9.73 17.56
C GLU A 135 6.60 9.49 18.08
N ILE A 136 7.55 9.33 17.16
CA ILE A 136 8.96 9.08 17.45
C ILE A 136 9.83 10.22 16.94
N GLU A 137 11.14 10.21 17.26
CA GLU A 137 12.08 11.23 16.84
C GLU A 137 11.96 11.58 15.36
N PRO A 138 12.04 12.86 14.98
CA PRO A 138 11.93 13.29 13.60
C PRO A 138 13.07 12.73 12.73
N TRP A 139 12.84 12.69 11.43
CA TRP A 139 13.79 12.25 10.43
C TRP A 139 14.28 13.42 9.59
N HIS A 140 15.59 13.47 9.36
CA HIS A 140 16.23 14.48 8.54
C HIS A 140 16.69 13.86 7.22
N GLU A 141 16.17 14.37 6.11
CA GLU A 141 16.51 13.89 4.78
C GLU A 141 16.52 15.03 3.77
N GLN A 142 17.63 15.19 3.04
CA GLN A 142 17.80 16.18 1.96
C GLN A 142 17.43 17.64 2.33
N GLY A 143 17.66 18.01 3.60
CA GLY A 143 17.33 19.35 4.11
C GLY A 143 15.91 19.52 4.65
N ASP A 144 15.06 18.53 4.47
CA ASP A 144 13.73 18.46 5.08
C ASP A 144 13.77 17.80 6.47
N VAL A 145 12.77 18.15 7.28
CA VAL A 145 12.51 17.50 8.58
C VAL A 145 11.12 16.91 8.55
N TRP A 146 11.02 15.58 8.68
CA TRP A 146 9.75 14.88 8.69
C TRP A 146 9.43 14.36 10.08
N ARG A 147 8.20 14.59 10.54
CA ARG A 147 7.66 13.97 11.75
C ARG A 147 7.29 12.53 11.46
N ARG A 148 7.47 11.65 12.45
CA ARG A 148 7.27 10.22 12.24
C ARG A 148 6.26 9.61 13.20
N LEU A 149 5.41 8.71 12.65
CA LEU A 149 4.60 7.80 13.46
C LEU A 149 5.13 6.37 13.31
N LYS A 150 5.54 5.77 14.40
CA LYS A 150 5.65 4.31 14.51
C LYS A 150 4.24 3.76 14.64
N VAL A 151 3.91 2.80 13.79
CA VAL A 151 2.58 2.19 13.70
C VAL A 151 2.70 0.70 13.96
N THR A 152 1.85 0.19 14.84
CA THR A 152 1.70 -1.26 15.07
C THR A 152 0.32 -1.68 14.62
N PHE A 153 0.26 -2.50 13.59
CA PHE A 153 -0.98 -3.06 13.06
C PHE A 153 -1.36 -4.34 13.84
N PRO A 154 -2.65 -4.54 14.11
CA PRO A 154 -3.13 -5.78 14.71
C PRO A 154 -3.08 -6.94 13.71
N PRO A 155 -3.07 -8.20 14.17
CA PRO A 155 -2.90 -9.38 13.30
C PRO A 155 -3.98 -9.55 12.22
N GLU A 156 -5.18 -9.02 12.45
CA GLU A 156 -6.30 -9.05 11.51
C GLU A 156 -6.11 -8.13 10.30
N ILE A 157 -5.20 -7.15 10.38
CA ILE A 157 -4.87 -6.28 9.25
C ILE A 157 -3.67 -6.85 8.49
N ALA A 158 -3.93 -7.42 7.32
CA ALA A 158 -2.88 -7.88 6.42
C ALA A 158 -2.16 -6.68 5.78
N THR A 159 -0.85 -6.60 6.00
CA THR A 159 0.02 -5.55 5.46
C THR A 159 1.45 -6.07 5.33
N HIS A 160 2.41 -5.25 4.94
CA HIS A 160 3.80 -5.66 4.71
C HIS A 160 4.44 -6.26 5.96
N SER A 161 4.32 -5.58 7.10
CA SER A 161 4.78 -6.03 8.42
C SER A 161 3.90 -5.45 9.52
N THR A 162 3.95 -6.07 10.70
CA THR A 162 3.22 -5.61 11.89
C THR A 162 3.65 -4.21 12.32
N GLU A 163 4.95 -3.94 12.33
CA GLU A 163 5.49 -2.61 12.66
C GLU A 163 5.92 -1.89 11.38
N GLN A 164 5.54 -0.62 11.26
CA GLN A 164 5.90 0.26 10.14
C GLN A 164 6.13 1.68 10.66
N VAL A 165 6.86 2.50 9.89
CA VAL A 165 7.07 3.91 10.22
C VAL A 165 6.55 4.77 9.08
N PHE A 166 5.69 5.73 9.41
CA PHE A 166 5.15 6.70 8.46
C PHE A 166 5.77 8.07 8.71
N TYR A 167 6.19 8.73 7.64
CA TYR A 167 6.89 10.01 7.66
C TYR A 167 6.02 11.09 7.02
N PHE A 168 5.89 12.21 7.70
CA PHE A 168 5.03 13.31 7.27
C PHE A 168 5.80 14.62 7.28
N ASP A 169 5.58 15.45 6.26
CA ASP A 169 6.15 16.78 6.22
C ASP A 169 5.50 17.72 7.26
N LYS A 170 5.99 18.95 7.32
CA LYS A 170 5.48 19.97 8.26
C LYS A 170 3.99 20.30 8.07
N GLY A 171 3.43 20.05 6.87
CA GLY A 171 2.02 20.22 6.55
C GLY A 171 1.17 19.00 6.89
N GLY A 172 1.77 17.88 7.28
CA GLY A 172 1.09 16.62 7.58
C GLY A 172 0.90 15.71 6.36
N LEU A 173 1.47 16.03 5.19
CA LEU A 173 1.39 15.16 4.02
C LEU A 173 2.36 13.99 4.13
N LEU A 174 1.89 12.79 3.75
CA LEU A 174 2.70 11.57 3.74
C LEU A 174 3.86 11.68 2.74
N ARG A 175 5.08 11.51 3.19
CA ARG A 175 6.29 11.58 2.36
C ARG A 175 6.97 10.23 2.17
N ARG A 176 6.91 9.35 3.18
CA ARG A 176 7.58 8.06 3.15
C ARG A 176 6.89 7.08 4.12
N GLN A 177 6.97 5.80 3.82
CA GLN A 177 6.52 4.70 4.67
C GLN A 177 7.57 3.59 4.64
N ASP A 178 8.13 3.25 5.80
CA ASP A 178 9.11 2.17 5.94
C ASP A 178 8.47 0.93 6.54
N TYR A 179 8.85 -0.21 6.00
CA TYR A 179 8.38 -1.53 6.45
C TYR A 179 9.35 -2.63 6.04
N ASN A 180 9.26 -3.76 6.73
CA ASN A 180 9.83 -5.01 6.25
C ASN A 180 8.77 -5.74 5.42
N VAL A 181 9.16 -6.36 4.31
CA VAL A 181 8.22 -7.14 3.50
C VAL A 181 8.27 -8.58 3.97
N ASP A 182 7.42 -8.95 4.95
CA ASP A 182 7.42 -10.27 5.58
C ASP A 182 7.31 -11.41 4.57
N VAL A 183 6.45 -11.25 3.54
CA VAL A 183 6.23 -12.26 2.48
C VAL A 183 7.43 -12.40 1.52
N LEU A 184 8.46 -11.57 1.70
CA LEU A 184 9.74 -11.63 0.98
C LEU A 184 10.92 -11.89 1.94
N GLY A 185 10.67 -12.58 3.06
CA GLY A 185 11.71 -12.88 4.04
C GLY A 185 12.12 -11.67 4.90
N GLY A 186 11.26 -10.67 5.03
CA GLY A 186 11.52 -9.50 5.86
C GLY A 186 12.40 -8.44 5.18
N ALA A 187 12.36 -8.34 3.86
CA ALA A 187 13.15 -7.36 3.09
C ALA A 187 12.80 -5.91 3.49
N PRO A 188 13.77 -5.12 4.03
CA PRO A 188 13.52 -3.75 4.45
C PRO A 188 13.33 -2.84 3.24
N SER A 189 12.30 -1.98 3.30
CA SER A 189 11.88 -1.15 2.18
C SER A 189 11.48 0.25 2.65
N ALA A 190 11.86 1.26 1.85
CA ALA A 190 11.46 2.65 1.97
C ALA A 190 10.56 3.02 0.79
N ASN A 191 9.29 3.33 1.05
CA ASN A 191 8.27 3.67 0.07
C ASN A 191 8.01 5.18 0.11
N TYR A 192 8.58 5.92 -0.84
CA TYR A 192 8.38 7.35 -0.99
C TYR A 192 7.04 7.66 -1.64
N ALA A 193 6.36 8.67 -1.12
CA ALA A 193 5.07 9.16 -1.56
C ALA A 193 5.19 10.63 -1.97
N SER A 194 4.81 10.96 -3.19
CA SER A 194 4.93 12.30 -3.77
C SER A 194 3.80 12.63 -4.73
N GLU A 195 3.84 13.80 -5.34
CA GLU A 195 2.85 14.29 -6.30
C GLU A 195 1.42 14.24 -5.75
N HIS A 196 1.24 14.82 -4.56
CA HIS A 196 -0.07 14.88 -3.92
C HIS A 196 -1.06 15.67 -4.77
N LYS A 197 -2.19 15.02 -5.11
CA LYS A 197 -3.29 15.65 -5.85
C LYS A 197 -4.58 15.57 -5.05
N ARG A 198 -5.48 16.50 -5.33
CA ARG A 198 -6.81 16.53 -4.71
C ARG A 198 -7.82 15.83 -5.61
N PHE A 199 -8.50 14.83 -5.05
CA PHE A 199 -9.60 14.10 -5.67
C PHE A 199 -10.83 14.30 -4.81
N SER A 200 -11.82 15.04 -5.32
CA SER A 200 -12.89 15.59 -4.48
C SER A 200 -12.28 16.37 -3.30
N GLU A 201 -12.46 15.93 -2.07
CA GLU A 201 -11.89 16.57 -0.87
C GLU A 201 -10.66 15.84 -0.31
N LEU A 202 -10.32 14.65 -0.84
CA LEU A 202 -9.14 13.89 -0.41
C LEU A 202 -7.86 14.37 -1.10
N VAL A 203 -6.76 14.35 -0.36
CA VAL A 203 -5.41 14.59 -0.87
C VAL A 203 -4.66 13.26 -0.85
N ILE A 204 -4.31 12.75 -2.04
CA ILE A 204 -3.70 11.43 -2.21
C ILE A 204 -2.36 11.59 -2.93
N PRO A 205 -1.26 10.96 -2.47
CA PRO A 205 -0.02 10.90 -3.22
C PRO A 205 -0.20 10.03 -4.46
N THR A 206 0.06 10.58 -5.64
CA THR A 206 -0.14 9.88 -6.92
C THR A 206 1.11 9.19 -7.43
N CYS A 207 2.27 9.45 -6.86
CA CYS A 207 3.53 8.81 -7.22
C CYS A 207 4.11 8.08 -6.00
N ARG A 208 4.40 6.78 -6.16
CA ARG A 208 5.11 5.99 -5.16
C ARG A 208 6.32 5.32 -5.75
N ARG A 209 7.44 5.36 -5.02
CA ARG A 209 8.71 4.73 -5.40
C ARG A 209 9.27 3.98 -4.20
N VAL A 210 9.37 2.68 -4.35
CA VAL A 210 9.89 1.78 -3.30
C VAL A 210 11.33 1.44 -3.60
N TYR A 211 12.18 1.63 -2.62
CA TYR A 211 13.60 1.29 -2.65
C TYR A 211 13.94 0.29 -1.55
N ARG A 212 15.02 -0.45 -1.71
CA ARG A 212 15.63 -1.17 -0.60
C ARG A 212 16.07 -0.19 0.47
N CYS A 213 16.07 -0.61 1.72
CA CYS A 213 16.48 0.21 2.85
C CYS A 213 17.64 -0.45 3.58
N GLN A 214 18.60 0.35 4.03
CA GLN A 214 19.69 -0.07 4.91
C GLN A 214 19.18 -0.18 6.36
N PRO A 215 19.91 -0.87 7.27
CA PRO A 215 19.51 -0.98 8.67
C PRO A 215 19.40 0.37 9.41
N ASP A 216 20.11 1.39 8.96
CA ASP A 216 20.06 2.75 9.50
C ASP A 216 18.89 3.60 8.95
N GLY A 217 18.06 3.01 8.09
CA GLY A 217 16.92 3.67 7.45
C GLY A 217 17.27 4.44 6.17
N GLN A 218 18.53 4.43 5.70
CA GLN A 218 18.88 5.11 4.45
C GLN A 218 18.44 4.28 3.23
N PRO A 219 17.78 4.88 2.22
CA PRO A 219 17.38 4.18 1.01
C PRO A 219 18.61 3.87 0.14
N ILE A 220 18.56 2.73 -0.56
CA ILE A 220 19.51 2.35 -1.59
C ILE A 220 18.88 2.71 -2.94
N LEU A 221 19.28 3.83 -3.52
CA LEU A 221 18.64 4.43 -4.70
C LEU A 221 19.16 3.86 -6.04
N ASP A 222 19.78 2.68 -6.03
CA ASP A 222 20.36 2.05 -7.23
C ASP A 222 19.28 1.54 -8.21
N SER A 223 18.13 1.14 -7.70
CA SER A 223 17.01 0.64 -8.50
C SER A 223 15.67 0.83 -7.79
N VAL A 224 14.65 1.17 -8.57
CA VAL A 224 13.27 1.24 -8.09
C VAL A 224 12.70 -0.17 -8.03
N ILE A 225 12.44 -0.66 -6.82
CA ILE A 225 11.90 -2.01 -6.59
C ILE A 225 10.46 -2.10 -7.06
N VAL A 226 9.64 -1.11 -6.66
CA VAL A 226 8.24 -0.95 -7.12
C VAL A 226 8.00 0.52 -7.42
N ALA A 227 7.48 0.81 -8.61
CA ALA A 227 6.99 2.12 -9.03
C ALA A 227 5.48 2.05 -9.19
N ILE A 228 4.74 3.03 -8.65
CA ILE A 228 3.30 3.15 -8.83
C ILE A 228 2.98 4.60 -9.18
N ASP A 229 2.27 4.79 -10.29
CA ASP A 229 1.75 6.07 -10.72
C ASP A 229 0.23 5.98 -10.86
N PHE A 230 -0.49 6.70 -9.99
CA PHE A 230 -1.95 6.83 -10.09
C PHE A 230 -2.30 7.97 -11.05
N HIS A 231 -3.01 7.66 -12.13
CA HIS A 231 -3.37 8.62 -13.17
C HIS A 231 -4.68 9.32 -12.86
N GLU A 232 -5.67 8.54 -12.41
CA GLU A 232 -7.00 9.01 -12.05
C GLU A 232 -7.48 8.27 -10.80
N ILE A 233 -8.13 9.00 -9.89
CA ILE A 233 -8.77 8.41 -8.72
C ILE A 233 -10.19 8.96 -8.61
N LYS A 234 -11.16 8.06 -8.61
CA LYS A 234 -12.57 8.34 -8.34
C LYS A 234 -12.88 8.00 -6.89
N VAL A 235 -13.64 8.87 -6.26
CA VAL A 235 -14.02 8.78 -4.84
C VAL A 235 -15.54 8.64 -4.76
N ASP A 236 -16.02 7.52 -4.21
CA ASP A 236 -17.46 7.19 -4.08
C ASP A 236 -17.90 7.04 -2.61
#